data_bd9c8222aa5be35f7edf3a57c7e73ec8
#
_entry.id   bd9c8222aa5be35f7edf3a57c7e73ec8
#
_cell.length_a   1.000
_cell.length_b   1.000
_cell.length_c   1.000
_cell.angle_alpha   90.00
_cell.angle_beta   90.00
_cell.angle_gamma   90.00
#
_symmetry.space_group_name_H-M   'P 1'
#
loop_
_entity.id
_entity.type
_entity.pdbx_description
1 polymer ?
#
loop_
_entity_poly.entity_id
_entity_poly.type
_entity_poly.pdbx_seq_one_letter_code
_entity_poly.pdbx_strand_id
1 'polypeptide(L)'
;MRWRKYIDFDVIHLLVGAIVGMGLSSCQPEMPVISTITVEADGLTVPVNPDLYGLTIEEINHGIDGGLYAELIQNRSFEDGVPPLNCPYDAARNVLITPNGWTIPFMRGDSVPGWRRIVPNTQIYPDMKELVNDKNRRSLLVAVSTSGESGRGGVIAEGYRGIPIRKGERYDLSFFAKGANMVPRTIRVALEDSMANTVLSDVFQVAPLYEWKRYRHTFTATEDAPNAVLTITADTSAVFWLDVVSLFPEGTWKGRKNGLRPDLAALVDSLAPRFIRFPGGSFVEGYTAGTYPIWRETLGDISERKHFWNVWAYGTTNGMGYHEYLQMCEDMGAEPIYVINSGITSQSRRPRYED
;
A
#
# COMPACT_ATOMS: atom_id res chain seq x y z
N MET A 1 -23.86 26.08 44.07
CA MET A 1 -22.47 26.50 43.91
C MET A 1 -22.18 26.46 42.40
N ARG A 2 -22.25 27.61 41.72
CA ARG A 2 -22.13 27.71 40.25
C ARG A 2 -20.67 27.90 39.90
N TRP A 3 -20.10 26.95 39.17
CA TRP A 3 -18.77 27.07 38.57
C TRP A 3 -18.93 27.68 37.18
N ARG A 4 -18.51 28.92 36.97
CA ARG A 4 -18.23 29.45 35.63
C ARG A 4 -16.86 28.91 35.21
N LYS A 5 -16.82 28.06 34.20
CA LYS A 5 -15.57 27.70 33.56
C LYS A 5 -15.35 28.63 32.38
N TYR A 6 -14.41 29.54 32.54
CA TYR A 6 -13.81 30.28 31.44
C TYR A 6 -12.66 29.40 30.92
N ILE A 7 -12.65 29.10 29.66
CA ILE A 7 -11.49 28.52 28.99
C ILE A 7 -10.80 29.69 28.31
N ASP A 8 -9.81 30.28 29.00
CA ASP A 8 -8.87 31.18 28.36
C ASP A 8 -7.83 30.34 27.62
N PHE A 9 -7.79 30.44 26.29
CA PHE A 9 -6.69 29.96 25.51
C PHE A 9 -5.53 30.94 25.56
N ASP A 10 -4.85 30.99 26.70
CA ASP A 10 -3.55 31.60 26.78
C ASP A 10 -2.48 30.63 26.27
N VAL A 11 -1.74 31.15 25.32
CA VAL A 11 -0.60 30.49 24.63
C VAL A 11 0.33 29.84 25.64
N ILE A 12 0.50 28.53 25.55
CA ILE A 12 1.50 27.77 26.31
C ILE A 12 2.90 28.22 25.89
N HIS A 13 3.53 29.03 26.71
CA HIS A 13 4.96 29.32 26.61
C HIS A 13 5.74 28.18 27.26
N LEU A 14 6.40 27.39 26.46
CA LEU A 14 7.40 26.43 26.94
C LEU A 14 8.67 27.17 27.30
N LEU A 15 8.92 27.31 28.61
CA LEU A 15 10.18 27.80 29.17
C LEU A 15 11.24 26.71 29.05
N VAL A 16 12.22 26.91 28.16
CA VAL A 16 13.54 26.29 28.30
C VAL A 16 14.49 27.36 28.75
N GLY A 17 14.96 27.18 29.97
CA GLY A 17 15.88 28.11 30.62
C GLY A 17 17.34 27.91 30.25
N ALA A 18 17.98 28.96 30.25
CA ALA A 18 19.22 29.41 30.89
C ALA A 18 20.45 29.61 30.03
N ILE A 19 20.91 30.74 30.05
CA ILE A 19 22.23 31.31 30.47
C ILE A 19 22.93 32.15 29.39
N VAL A 20 23.12 33.39 29.84
CA VAL A 20 24.17 34.38 29.59
C VAL A 20 24.06 35.27 28.35
N GLY A 21 23.71 36.53 28.65
CA GLY A 21 24.50 37.63 28.25
C GLY A 21 24.05 38.52 27.12
N MET A 22 23.64 39.70 27.51
CA MET A 22 23.51 40.94 26.75
C MET A 22 22.20 41.21 26.02
N GLY A 23 21.52 42.17 26.58
CA GLY A 23 20.23 42.68 26.18
C GLY A 23 20.12 43.08 24.72
N LEU A 24 19.13 42.49 24.11
CA LEU A 24 18.27 43.15 23.16
C LEU A 24 16.87 42.78 23.55
N SER A 25 16.20 43.65 24.26
CA SER A 25 14.74 43.62 24.45
C SER A 25 14.10 43.75 23.06
N SER A 26 13.85 42.64 22.41
CA SER A 26 12.95 42.62 21.26
C SER A 26 11.52 42.69 21.85
N CYS A 27 10.97 43.87 21.93
CA CYS A 27 9.54 44.09 22.03
C CYS A 27 8.92 43.48 20.78
N GLN A 28 8.53 42.21 20.84
CA GLN A 28 7.61 41.68 19.83
C GLN A 28 6.27 42.41 20.08
N PRO A 29 5.70 43.10 19.09
CA PRO A 29 4.39 43.64 19.24
C PRO A 29 3.41 42.51 19.48
N GLU A 30 2.68 42.54 20.59
CA GLU A 30 1.53 41.68 20.79
C GLU A 30 0.61 41.85 19.59
N MET A 31 0.40 40.75 18.86
CA MET A 31 -0.56 40.80 17.76
C MET A 31 -1.94 41.12 18.34
N PRO A 32 -2.62 42.14 17.83
CA PRO A 32 -3.94 42.47 18.34
C PRO A 32 -4.88 41.29 18.16
N VAL A 33 -5.64 40.96 19.20
CA VAL A 33 -6.73 39.99 19.13
C VAL A 33 -7.72 40.48 18.09
N ILE A 34 -7.78 39.77 16.93
CA ILE A 34 -8.60 40.17 15.78
C ILE A 34 -10.07 39.76 15.98
N SER A 35 -10.32 38.73 16.76
CA SER A 35 -11.66 38.25 17.09
C SER A 35 -11.67 37.44 18.39
N THR A 36 -12.77 37.49 19.10
CA THR A 36 -13.03 36.69 20.30
C THR A 36 -14.23 35.80 20.04
N ILE A 37 -14.09 34.51 20.29
CA ILE A 37 -15.21 33.55 20.28
C ILE A 37 -15.57 33.25 21.72
N THR A 38 -16.79 33.61 22.12
CA THR A 38 -17.33 33.28 23.45
C THR A 38 -18.25 32.08 23.32
N VAL A 39 -17.95 31.02 24.07
CA VAL A 39 -18.79 29.83 24.15
C VAL A 39 -19.53 29.82 25.48
N GLU A 40 -20.86 29.92 25.43
CA GLU A 40 -21.72 29.80 26.63
C GLU A 40 -22.02 28.31 26.85
N ALA A 41 -21.30 27.68 27.77
CA ALA A 41 -21.46 26.26 28.09
C ALA A 41 -22.75 25.96 28.87
N ASP A 42 -23.38 26.98 29.46
CA ASP A 42 -24.63 26.89 30.26
C ASP A 42 -25.88 27.19 29.41
N GLY A 43 -25.73 27.41 28.09
CA GLY A 43 -26.83 27.71 27.19
C GLY A 43 -27.74 26.51 26.91
N LEU A 44 -28.77 26.72 26.08
CA LEU A 44 -29.66 25.67 25.62
C LEU A 44 -28.83 24.58 24.92
N THR A 45 -28.85 23.35 25.45
CA THR A 45 -28.22 22.19 24.82
C THR A 45 -29.23 21.53 23.91
N VAL A 46 -28.81 21.27 22.67
CA VAL A 46 -29.53 20.41 21.71
C VAL A 46 -28.79 19.08 21.65
N PRO A 47 -29.47 17.95 21.76
CA PRO A 47 -28.84 16.65 21.59
C PRO A 47 -28.17 16.57 20.21
N VAL A 48 -26.89 16.24 20.20
CA VAL A 48 -26.18 15.98 18.93
C VAL A 48 -26.67 14.65 18.37
N ASN A 49 -27.06 14.65 17.10
CA ASN A 49 -27.39 13.40 16.40
C ASN A 49 -26.16 12.48 16.43
N PRO A 50 -26.25 11.26 16.98
CA PRO A 50 -25.14 10.34 17.02
C PRO A 50 -24.62 9.99 15.62
N ASP A 51 -25.44 10.09 14.59
CA ASP A 51 -25.06 9.80 13.21
C ASP A 51 -24.34 10.96 12.51
N LEU A 52 -24.03 12.04 13.24
CA LEU A 52 -23.27 13.18 12.71
C LEU A 52 -21.78 12.86 12.50
N TYR A 53 -21.22 11.94 13.27
CA TYR A 53 -19.80 11.62 13.26
C TYR A 53 -19.48 10.42 12.38
N GLY A 54 -18.79 10.67 11.30
CA GLY A 54 -18.29 9.62 10.40
C GLY A 54 -16.92 9.96 9.86
N LEU A 55 -16.34 9.00 9.16
CA LEU A 55 -15.03 9.13 8.53
C LEU A 55 -15.14 8.94 7.03
N THR A 56 -14.29 9.64 6.28
CA THR A 56 -13.99 9.34 4.89
C THR A 56 -12.60 8.75 4.81
N ILE A 57 -12.50 7.55 4.24
CA ILE A 57 -11.23 6.89 3.95
C ILE A 57 -11.08 6.83 2.44
N GLU A 58 -9.98 7.33 1.92
CA GLU A 58 -9.66 7.34 0.49
C GLU A 58 -8.30 6.70 0.25
N GLU A 59 -8.17 5.96 -0.85
CA GLU A 59 -6.87 5.49 -1.33
C GLU A 59 -6.09 6.67 -1.90
N ILE A 60 -5.41 7.38 -1.02
CA ILE A 60 -4.53 8.52 -1.32
C ILE A 60 -3.26 8.42 -0.49
N ASN A 61 -2.11 8.75 -1.09
CA ASN A 61 -0.80 8.70 -0.41
C ASN A 61 -0.47 7.34 0.22
N HIS A 62 -0.90 6.25 -0.41
CA HIS A 62 -0.79 4.90 0.16
C HIS A 62 -1.50 4.76 1.52
N GLY A 63 -2.64 5.41 1.69
CA GLY A 63 -3.43 5.33 2.92
C GLY A 63 -4.04 3.95 3.15
N ILE A 64 -4.30 3.21 2.09
CA ILE A 64 -4.80 1.83 2.11
C ILE A 64 -3.68 0.85 1.77
N ASP A 65 -3.27 0.75 0.50
CA ASP A 65 -2.14 -0.08 0.08
C ASP A 65 -0.83 0.52 0.62
N GLY A 66 -0.18 -0.17 1.56
CA GLY A 66 1.00 0.34 2.29
C GLY A 66 0.66 1.17 3.54
N GLY A 67 -0.63 1.30 3.87
CA GLY A 67 -1.15 1.99 5.04
C GLY A 67 -2.03 1.07 5.90
N LEU A 68 -3.34 1.26 5.86
CA LEU A 68 -4.32 0.54 6.69
C LEU A 68 -4.40 -0.96 6.35
N TYR A 69 -4.29 -1.33 5.09
CA TYR A 69 -4.27 -2.72 4.63
C TYR A 69 -2.92 -3.36 4.96
N ALA A 70 -2.96 -4.56 5.54
CA ALA A 70 -1.77 -5.18 6.10
C ALA A 70 -0.87 -5.90 5.08
N GLU A 71 -1.12 -5.77 3.77
CA GLU A 71 -0.21 -6.28 2.73
C GLU A 71 1.15 -5.61 2.82
N LEU A 72 2.21 -6.38 2.96
CA LEU A 72 3.58 -5.89 3.14
C LEU A 72 4.35 -5.77 1.82
N ILE A 73 3.88 -6.40 0.75
CA ILE A 73 4.54 -6.38 -0.56
C ILE A 73 3.94 -5.28 -1.43
N GLN A 74 4.77 -4.34 -1.82
CA GLN A 74 4.43 -3.35 -2.83
C GLN A 74 4.45 -4.00 -4.22
N ASN A 75 3.49 -3.61 -5.09
CA ASN A 75 3.45 -4.07 -6.48
C ASN A 75 3.51 -5.60 -6.61
N ARG A 76 2.65 -6.31 -5.86
CA ARG A 76 2.65 -7.79 -5.72
C ARG A 76 2.52 -8.54 -7.04
N SER A 77 1.89 -7.94 -8.05
CA SER A 77 1.64 -8.53 -9.38
C SER A 77 2.44 -7.83 -10.49
N PHE A 78 3.43 -7.02 -10.16
CA PHE A 78 4.34 -6.35 -11.09
C PHE A 78 3.64 -5.39 -12.08
N GLU A 79 2.43 -4.96 -11.81
CA GLU A 79 1.57 -4.20 -12.71
C GLU A 79 1.86 -2.68 -12.76
N ASP A 80 2.60 -2.12 -11.81
CA ASP A 80 2.82 -0.68 -11.66
C ASP A 80 3.46 0.00 -12.87
N GLY A 81 4.13 -0.74 -13.72
CA GLY A 81 4.71 -0.23 -14.95
C GLY A 81 3.81 -0.33 -16.18
N VAL A 82 2.52 -0.70 -16.05
CA VAL A 82 1.58 -0.82 -17.17
C VAL A 82 0.75 0.47 -17.29
N PRO A 83 0.88 1.23 -18.39
CA PRO A 83 0.05 2.41 -18.62
C PRO A 83 -1.44 2.06 -18.58
N PRO A 84 -2.28 2.89 -17.98
CA PRO A 84 -3.73 2.75 -18.09
C PRO A 84 -4.22 2.97 -19.51
N LEU A 85 -5.42 2.45 -19.78
CA LEU A 85 -6.04 2.59 -21.09
C LEU A 85 -6.19 4.07 -21.50
N ASN A 86 -5.93 4.37 -22.75
CA ASN A 86 -6.02 5.72 -23.33
C ASN A 86 -5.08 6.77 -22.68
N CYS A 87 -4.05 6.33 -21.97
CA CYS A 87 -3.02 7.21 -21.43
C CYS A 87 -1.66 6.85 -22.04
N PRO A 88 -1.31 7.36 -23.24
CA PRO A 88 -0.02 7.08 -23.86
C PRO A 88 1.14 7.57 -22.96
N TYR A 89 2.22 6.82 -22.99
CA TYR A 89 3.44 7.14 -22.26
C TYR A 89 4.39 7.99 -23.13
N ASP A 90 4.75 9.15 -22.63
CA ASP A 90 5.81 10.01 -23.19
C ASP A 90 7.14 9.66 -22.51
N ALA A 91 7.98 8.92 -23.24
CA ALA A 91 9.26 8.46 -22.74
C ALA A 91 10.28 9.59 -22.53
N ALA A 92 10.16 10.69 -23.25
CA ALA A 92 11.11 11.81 -23.12
C ALA A 92 10.89 12.58 -21.82
N ARG A 93 9.65 12.57 -21.32
CA ARG A 93 9.23 13.31 -20.13
C ARG A 93 8.95 12.42 -18.92
N ASN A 94 8.95 11.10 -19.09
CA ASN A 94 8.53 10.12 -18.09
C ASN A 94 7.14 10.40 -17.51
N VAL A 95 6.17 10.66 -18.38
CA VAL A 95 4.80 10.96 -17.98
C VAL A 95 3.80 10.18 -18.83
N LEU A 96 2.63 9.93 -18.25
CA LEU A 96 1.42 9.59 -19.01
C LEU A 96 0.75 10.86 -19.49
N ILE A 97 0.16 10.81 -20.67
CA ILE A 97 -0.68 11.87 -21.20
C ILE A 97 -2.13 11.41 -21.08
N THR A 98 -2.93 12.12 -20.30
CA THR A 98 -4.36 11.81 -20.17
C THR A 98 -5.12 12.25 -21.41
N PRO A 99 -6.33 11.75 -21.68
CA PRO A 99 -7.13 12.13 -22.85
C PRO A 99 -7.42 13.63 -22.99
N ASN A 100 -7.39 14.37 -21.89
CA ASN A 100 -7.54 15.84 -21.89
C ASN A 100 -6.21 16.60 -21.90
N GLY A 101 -5.09 15.92 -22.16
CA GLY A 101 -3.77 16.53 -22.29
C GLY A 101 -3.01 16.78 -20.98
N TRP A 102 -3.51 16.34 -19.84
CA TRP A 102 -2.78 16.42 -18.58
C TRP A 102 -1.62 15.43 -18.58
N THR A 103 -0.59 15.75 -17.84
CA THR A 103 0.57 14.90 -17.68
C THR A 103 0.69 14.43 -16.24
N ILE A 104 0.92 13.12 -16.07
CA ILE A 104 1.03 12.46 -14.76
C ILE A 104 2.38 11.74 -14.73
N PRO A 105 3.21 11.93 -13.70
CA PRO A 105 4.44 11.16 -13.55
C PRO A 105 4.16 9.65 -13.62
N PHE A 106 5.00 8.93 -14.35
CA PHE A 106 4.83 7.50 -14.52
C PHE A 106 6.18 6.79 -14.64
N MET A 107 6.35 5.72 -13.86
CA MET A 107 7.50 4.87 -13.99
C MET A 107 7.28 3.87 -15.13
N ARG A 108 8.19 3.90 -16.10
CA ARG A 108 8.07 3.07 -17.29
C ARG A 108 8.03 1.58 -16.99
N GLY A 109 7.46 0.84 -17.95
CA GLY A 109 7.19 -0.56 -17.88
C GLY A 109 8.37 -1.54 -17.78
N ASP A 110 9.60 -1.09 -17.96
CA ASP A 110 10.82 -1.86 -17.70
C ASP A 110 11.30 -1.76 -16.25
N SER A 111 10.73 -0.86 -15.45
CA SER A 111 10.93 -0.79 -14.02
C SER A 111 9.89 -1.64 -13.28
N VAL A 112 10.28 -2.16 -12.14
CA VAL A 112 9.41 -2.93 -11.25
C VAL A 112 9.45 -2.28 -9.86
N PRO A 113 8.66 -1.23 -9.63
CA PRO A 113 8.62 -0.53 -8.34
C PRO A 113 8.42 -1.47 -7.16
N GLY A 114 9.16 -1.24 -6.08
CA GLY A 114 9.14 -2.10 -4.89
C GLY A 114 9.99 -3.36 -4.99
N TRP A 115 10.64 -3.59 -6.15
CA TRP A 115 11.48 -4.74 -6.40
C TRP A 115 12.86 -4.36 -6.93
N ARG A 116 13.88 -5.06 -6.47
CA ARG A 116 15.25 -4.98 -7.01
C ARG A 116 15.83 -6.35 -7.28
N ARG A 117 16.77 -6.42 -8.20
CA ARG A 117 17.52 -7.64 -8.52
C ARG A 117 18.81 -7.74 -7.72
N ILE A 118 19.27 -8.94 -7.45
CA ILE A 118 20.60 -9.20 -6.90
C ILE A 118 21.62 -9.18 -8.04
N VAL A 119 22.49 -8.18 -8.05
CA VAL A 119 23.54 -8.01 -9.05
C VAL A 119 24.85 -8.68 -8.61
N PRO A 120 25.71 -9.13 -9.52
CA PRO A 120 25.57 -9.11 -10.99
C PRO A 120 24.74 -10.29 -11.56
N ASN A 121 24.38 -11.28 -10.75
CA ASN A 121 23.95 -12.60 -11.19
C ASN A 121 22.50 -12.68 -11.68
N THR A 122 21.76 -11.56 -11.71
CA THR A 122 20.33 -11.61 -12.03
C THR A 122 19.95 -10.61 -13.09
N GLN A 123 19.14 -11.05 -14.04
CA GLN A 123 18.35 -10.21 -14.93
C GLN A 123 16.87 -10.42 -14.62
N ILE A 124 16.08 -9.37 -14.71
CA ILE A 124 14.62 -9.40 -14.53
C ILE A 124 13.95 -8.74 -15.73
N TYR A 125 12.83 -9.32 -16.16
CA TYR A 125 12.04 -8.83 -17.28
C TYR A 125 10.55 -8.94 -16.95
N PRO A 126 9.80 -7.83 -16.98
CA PRO A 126 8.34 -7.91 -17.00
C PRO A 126 7.89 -8.69 -18.23
N ASP A 127 7.10 -9.74 -18.03
CA ASP A 127 6.62 -10.62 -19.10
C ASP A 127 5.10 -10.48 -19.23
N MET A 128 4.62 -10.24 -20.44
CA MET A 128 3.21 -10.08 -20.77
C MET A 128 2.61 -11.31 -21.48
N LYS A 129 3.38 -12.40 -21.61
CA LYS A 129 2.96 -13.63 -22.29
C LYS A 129 2.69 -14.78 -21.32
N GLU A 130 3.54 -14.93 -20.33
CA GLU A 130 3.44 -15.97 -19.32
C GLU A 130 2.66 -15.43 -18.11
N LEU A 131 1.34 -15.51 -18.17
CA LEU A 131 0.44 -14.93 -17.18
C LEU A 131 -0.21 -16.00 -16.31
N VAL A 132 -0.47 -15.68 -15.04
CA VAL A 132 -1.20 -16.56 -14.11
C VAL A 132 -2.68 -16.66 -14.49
N ASN A 133 -3.28 -15.56 -14.93
CA ASN A 133 -4.70 -15.47 -15.32
C ASN A 133 -4.92 -14.25 -16.25
N ASP A 134 -6.18 -13.99 -16.59
CA ASP A 134 -6.58 -12.88 -17.46
C ASP A 134 -6.66 -11.52 -16.75
N LYS A 135 -6.54 -11.47 -15.43
CA LYS A 135 -6.61 -10.23 -14.63
C LYS A 135 -5.23 -9.59 -14.45
N ASN A 136 -4.21 -10.43 -14.30
CA ASN A 136 -2.82 -9.98 -14.20
C ASN A 136 -2.23 -9.92 -15.61
N ARG A 137 -1.80 -8.73 -16.02
CA ARG A 137 -1.30 -8.45 -17.38
C ARG A 137 0.20 -8.61 -17.50
N ARG A 138 0.85 -8.93 -16.37
CA ARG A 138 2.29 -9.11 -16.24
C ARG A 138 2.62 -10.21 -15.25
N SER A 139 3.76 -10.83 -15.49
CA SER A 139 4.53 -11.59 -14.50
C SER A 139 5.96 -11.09 -14.50
N LEU A 140 6.78 -11.54 -13.56
CA LEU A 140 8.20 -11.22 -13.50
C LEU A 140 9.03 -12.43 -13.89
N LEU A 141 9.68 -12.38 -15.05
CA LEU A 141 10.73 -13.32 -15.43
C LEU A 141 12.01 -13.00 -14.68
N VAL A 142 12.55 -13.96 -13.96
CA VAL A 142 13.82 -13.88 -13.22
C VAL A 142 14.81 -14.86 -13.83
N ALA A 143 15.90 -14.36 -14.38
CA ALA A 143 16.99 -15.15 -14.92
C ALA A 143 18.24 -15.02 -14.03
N VAL A 144 18.59 -16.10 -13.35
CA VAL A 144 19.79 -16.20 -12.52
C VAL A 144 20.86 -16.92 -13.32
N SER A 145 22.04 -16.32 -13.42
CA SER A 145 23.23 -16.89 -14.06
C SER A 145 24.39 -16.87 -13.07
N THR A 146 24.69 -18.02 -12.51
CA THR A 146 25.83 -18.19 -11.61
C THR A 146 26.99 -18.75 -12.39
N SER A 147 27.97 -17.90 -12.72
CA SER A 147 29.24 -18.33 -13.31
C SER A 147 30.30 -18.40 -12.21
N GLY A 148 30.63 -19.64 -11.75
CA GLY A 148 31.70 -19.87 -10.77
C GLY A 148 31.24 -20.07 -9.32
N GLU A 149 32.16 -20.04 -8.39
CA GLU A 149 32.13 -20.63 -7.05
C GLU A 149 31.18 -20.00 -6.02
N SER A 150 30.26 -19.28 -6.22
CA SER A 150 29.21 -18.82 -5.30
C SER A 150 28.47 -17.60 -5.85
N GLY A 151 27.39 -17.86 -6.50
CA GLY A 151 26.61 -16.76 -6.98
C GLY A 151 25.15 -16.92 -6.64
N ARG A 152 24.73 -16.43 -5.49
CA ARG A 152 23.34 -16.23 -5.22
C ARG A 152 22.79 -15.15 -6.18
N GLY A 153 21.69 -15.46 -6.84
CA GLY A 153 20.93 -14.52 -7.66
C GLY A 153 19.45 -14.56 -7.32
N GLY A 154 18.70 -13.58 -7.77
CA GLY A 154 17.26 -13.50 -7.53
C GLY A 154 16.76 -12.09 -7.35
N VAL A 155 15.60 -11.96 -6.70
CA VAL A 155 14.91 -10.69 -6.50
C VAL A 155 14.63 -10.43 -5.02
N ILE A 156 14.47 -9.16 -4.71
CA ILE A 156 14.22 -8.63 -3.38
C ILE A 156 13.00 -7.73 -3.46
N ALA A 157 11.96 -8.04 -2.67
CA ALA A 157 10.84 -7.16 -2.45
C ALA A 157 11.13 -6.27 -1.23
N GLU A 158 11.09 -4.96 -1.45
CA GLU A 158 11.45 -3.96 -0.44
C GLU A 158 10.26 -3.50 0.41
N GLY A 159 9.03 -3.94 0.04
CA GLY A 159 7.81 -3.40 0.64
C GLY A 159 7.59 -1.93 0.30
N TYR A 160 6.73 -1.26 1.04
CA TYR A 160 6.44 0.17 0.83
C TYR A 160 7.52 1.09 1.42
N ARG A 161 8.09 0.72 2.56
CA ARG A 161 9.16 1.47 3.25
C ARG A 161 9.99 0.52 4.12
N GLY A 162 10.35 -0.64 3.58
CA GLY A 162 10.83 -1.79 4.34
C GLY A 162 9.65 -2.65 4.82
N ILE A 163 9.94 -3.89 5.18
CA ILE A 163 8.99 -4.85 5.75
C ILE A 163 9.27 -4.91 7.26
N PRO A 164 8.42 -4.30 8.11
CA PRO A 164 8.63 -4.38 9.55
C PRO A 164 8.29 -5.79 10.04
N ILE A 165 9.26 -6.44 10.68
CA ILE A 165 9.05 -7.74 11.32
C ILE A 165 9.40 -7.68 12.80
N ARG A 166 8.71 -8.49 13.60
CA ARG A 166 8.93 -8.62 15.03
C ARG A 166 9.27 -10.05 15.41
N LYS A 167 10.23 -10.20 16.27
CA LYS A 167 10.68 -11.50 16.76
C LYS A 167 9.53 -12.34 17.31
N GLY A 168 9.41 -13.58 16.82
CA GLY A 168 8.37 -14.51 17.21
C GLY A 168 7.03 -14.32 16.51
N GLU A 169 6.81 -13.20 15.80
CA GLU A 169 5.60 -13.03 14.98
C GLU A 169 5.66 -13.85 13.69
N ARG A 170 4.49 -14.17 13.19
CA ARG A 170 4.32 -15.01 12.00
C ARG A 170 3.82 -14.20 10.83
N TYR A 171 4.29 -14.57 9.62
CA TYR A 171 4.02 -13.87 8.39
C TYR A 171 3.62 -14.85 7.29
N ASP A 172 2.40 -14.72 6.78
CA ASP A 172 1.82 -15.58 5.76
C ASP A 172 2.23 -15.13 4.36
N LEU A 173 3.07 -15.93 3.73
CA LEU A 173 3.50 -15.78 2.34
C LEU A 173 2.58 -16.56 1.42
N SER A 174 2.24 -15.95 0.29
CA SER A 174 1.75 -16.68 -0.89
C SER A 174 2.31 -16.08 -2.17
N PHE A 175 2.63 -16.90 -3.15
CA PHE A 175 3.04 -16.45 -4.47
C PHE A 175 2.78 -17.51 -5.51
N PHE A 176 2.67 -17.10 -6.77
CA PHE A 176 2.70 -18.01 -7.89
C PHE A 176 4.10 -18.07 -8.46
N ALA A 177 4.53 -19.25 -8.83
CA ALA A 177 5.79 -19.45 -9.54
C ALA A 177 5.67 -20.53 -10.60
N LYS A 178 6.45 -20.37 -11.67
CA LYS A 178 6.61 -21.29 -12.79
C LYS A 178 8.09 -21.37 -13.16
N GLY A 179 8.59 -22.54 -13.47
CA GLY A 179 9.96 -22.77 -13.94
C GLY A 179 10.04 -22.83 -15.47
N ALA A 180 11.17 -22.42 -16.03
CA ALA A 180 11.41 -22.50 -17.48
C ALA A 180 11.83 -23.89 -17.98
N ASN A 181 12.37 -24.73 -17.10
CA ASN A 181 13.02 -25.96 -17.46
C ASN A 181 12.20 -27.18 -17.05
N MET A 182 12.29 -28.26 -17.84
CA MET A 182 11.74 -29.58 -17.49
C MET A 182 12.36 -30.16 -16.21
N VAL A 183 13.60 -29.76 -15.90
CA VAL A 183 14.26 -30.08 -14.64
C VAL A 183 14.06 -28.92 -13.69
N PRO A 184 13.30 -29.11 -12.61
CA PRO A 184 13.02 -28.04 -11.63
C PRO A 184 14.32 -27.53 -10.98
N ARG A 185 14.39 -26.23 -10.76
CA ARG A 185 15.47 -25.59 -10.02
C ARG A 185 14.94 -25.07 -8.68
N THR A 186 15.69 -25.33 -7.63
CA THR A 186 15.30 -24.87 -6.30
C THR A 186 15.47 -23.37 -6.19
N ILE A 187 14.42 -22.70 -5.73
CA ILE A 187 14.45 -21.32 -5.27
C ILE A 187 14.25 -21.29 -3.75
N ARG A 188 14.86 -20.32 -3.10
CA ARG A 188 14.81 -20.07 -1.66
C ARG A 188 14.07 -18.77 -1.42
N VAL A 189 13.17 -18.80 -0.46
CA VAL A 189 12.40 -17.62 -0.03
C VAL A 189 12.62 -17.40 1.45
N ALA A 190 12.96 -16.18 1.84
CA ALA A 190 13.22 -15.85 3.24
C ALA A 190 12.95 -14.36 3.52
N LEU A 191 12.72 -14.03 4.79
CA LEU A 191 12.84 -12.67 5.27
C LEU A 191 14.30 -12.43 5.66
N GLU A 192 14.86 -11.33 5.18
CA GLU A 192 16.26 -10.99 5.39
C GLU A 192 16.40 -9.52 5.83
N ASP A 193 17.59 -9.15 6.29
CA ASP A 193 17.89 -7.75 6.60
C ASP A 193 17.80 -6.87 5.33
N SER A 194 17.80 -5.56 5.50
CA SER A 194 17.65 -4.60 4.38
C SER A 194 18.74 -4.71 3.31
N MET A 195 19.89 -5.29 3.66
CA MET A 195 21.01 -5.54 2.73
C MET A 195 20.89 -6.91 2.05
N ALA A 196 19.93 -7.74 2.44
CA ALA A 196 19.72 -9.11 1.98
C ALA A 196 20.95 -10.02 2.24
N ASN A 197 21.57 -9.87 3.40
CA ASN A 197 22.77 -10.62 3.80
C ASN A 197 22.51 -11.57 4.97
N THR A 198 21.57 -11.24 5.85
CA THR A 198 21.26 -12.00 7.06
C THR A 198 19.84 -12.49 7.03
N VAL A 199 19.63 -13.80 7.14
CA VAL A 199 18.30 -14.42 7.21
C VAL A 199 17.70 -14.16 8.59
N LEU A 200 16.47 -13.64 8.60
CA LEU A 200 15.71 -13.23 9.79
C LEU A 200 14.44 -14.09 10.00
N SER A 201 14.33 -15.20 9.29
CA SER A 201 13.21 -16.16 9.39
C SER A 201 13.71 -17.59 9.15
N ASP A 202 12.82 -18.56 9.22
CA ASP A 202 13.05 -19.84 8.55
C ASP A 202 13.11 -19.66 7.02
N VAL A 203 13.71 -20.63 6.34
CA VAL A 203 13.90 -20.58 4.88
C VAL A 203 12.94 -21.54 4.20
N PHE A 204 12.09 -21.01 3.32
CA PHE A 204 11.21 -21.81 2.49
C PHE A 204 11.87 -22.15 1.16
N GLN A 205 11.88 -23.44 0.80
CA GLN A 205 12.46 -23.90 -0.46
C GLN A 205 11.41 -24.58 -1.33
N VAL A 206 11.37 -24.20 -2.59
CA VAL A 206 10.50 -24.82 -3.60
C VAL A 206 11.24 -25.00 -4.92
N ALA A 207 10.78 -25.94 -5.73
CA ALA A 207 11.28 -26.16 -7.08
C ALA A 207 10.12 -26.01 -8.08
N PRO A 208 9.91 -24.79 -8.63
CA PRO A 208 8.80 -24.55 -9.56
C PRO A 208 8.88 -25.43 -10.79
N LEU A 209 7.74 -26.02 -11.15
CA LEU A 209 7.55 -26.81 -12.35
C LEU A 209 7.20 -25.90 -13.54
N TYR A 210 7.06 -26.49 -14.72
CA TYR A 210 6.72 -25.76 -15.96
C TYR A 210 5.36 -25.07 -15.95
N GLU A 211 4.43 -25.52 -15.10
CA GLU A 211 3.12 -24.93 -14.95
C GLU A 211 3.07 -23.96 -13.76
N TRP A 212 2.23 -22.95 -13.85
CA TRP A 212 1.96 -22.05 -12.76
C TRP A 212 1.40 -22.81 -11.55
N LYS A 213 2.03 -22.62 -10.39
CA LYS A 213 1.59 -23.18 -9.12
C LYS A 213 1.63 -22.13 -8.03
N ARG A 214 0.59 -22.10 -7.22
CA ARG A 214 0.56 -21.29 -6.00
C ARG A 214 1.30 -22.00 -4.87
N TYR A 215 2.27 -21.32 -4.30
CA TYR A 215 3.01 -21.73 -3.12
C TYR A 215 2.56 -20.90 -1.92
N ARG A 216 2.58 -21.50 -0.72
CA ARG A 216 2.26 -20.87 0.54
C ARG A 216 3.23 -21.31 1.60
N HIS A 217 3.56 -20.40 2.49
CA HIS A 217 4.41 -20.66 3.64
C HIS A 217 4.11 -19.63 4.74
N THR A 218 4.29 -20.01 6.00
CA THR A 218 4.20 -19.07 7.11
C THR A 218 5.57 -18.97 7.76
N PHE A 219 6.23 -17.83 7.60
CA PHE A 219 7.50 -17.54 8.26
C PHE A 219 7.29 -17.24 9.74
N THR A 220 8.30 -17.58 10.54
CA THR A 220 8.44 -17.08 11.90
C THR A 220 9.68 -16.19 11.95
N ALA A 221 9.52 -14.92 12.33
CA ALA A 221 10.64 -14.00 12.45
C ALA A 221 11.52 -14.36 13.67
N THR A 222 12.83 -14.40 13.46
CA THR A 222 13.81 -14.74 14.53
C THR A 222 14.30 -13.51 15.26
N GLU A 223 14.16 -12.32 14.68
CA GLU A 223 14.66 -11.04 15.17
C GLU A 223 13.66 -9.91 14.87
N ASP A 224 13.79 -8.81 15.61
CA ASP A 224 13.11 -7.55 15.26
C ASP A 224 13.87 -6.84 14.15
N ALA A 225 13.19 -6.45 13.10
CA ALA A 225 13.76 -5.62 12.03
C ALA A 225 12.69 -4.67 11.46
N PRO A 226 12.90 -3.36 11.53
CA PRO A 226 11.95 -2.39 10.99
C PRO A 226 11.97 -2.32 9.45
N ASN A 227 13.07 -2.76 8.83
CA ASN A 227 13.33 -2.63 7.39
C ASN A 227 13.80 -3.97 6.79
N ALA A 228 13.19 -5.09 7.16
CA ALA A 228 13.46 -6.35 6.50
C ALA A 228 12.99 -6.32 5.04
N VAL A 229 13.42 -7.31 4.27
CA VAL A 229 13.03 -7.52 2.87
C VAL A 229 12.62 -8.98 2.67
N LEU A 230 11.78 -9.23 1.69
CA LEU A 230 11.51 -10.60 1.22
C LEU A 230 12.44 -10.91 0.06
N THR A 231 13.21 -11.99 0.16
CA THR A 231 14.10 -12.45 -0.91
C THR A 231 13.57 -13.71 -1.57
N ILE A 232 13.64 -13.79 -2.90
CA ILE A 232 13.36 -14.99 -3.68
C ILE A 232 14.58 -15.25 -4.56
N THR A 233 15.35 -16.28 -4.23
CA THR A 233 16.70 -16.46 -4.75
C THR A 233 16.96 -17.88 -5.20
N ALA A 234 17.98 -18.05 -6.07
CA ALA A 234 18.56 -19.32 -6.42
C ALA A 234 20.07 -19.28 -6.25
N ASP A 235 20.65 -20.38 -5.76
CA ASP A 235 22.10 -20.55 -5.57
C ASP A 235 22.77 -21.16 -6.81
N THR A 236 21.99 -21.54 -7.81
CA THR A 236 22.45 -22.06 -9.11
C THR A 236 21.71 -21.36 -10.24
N SER A 237 22.24 -21.44 -11.44
CA SER A 237 21.58 -20.89 -12.63
C SER A 237 20.17 -21.43 -12.77
N ALA A 238 19.20 -20.51 -12.83
CA ALA A 238 17.79 -20.82 -12.87
C ALA A 238 17.03 -19.75 -13.68
N VAL A 239 15.95 -20.16 -14.33
CA VAL A 239 14.99 -19.24 -14.96
C VAL A 239 13.60 -19.61 -14.45
N PHE A 240 12.90 -18.63 -13.91
CA PHE A 240 11.56 -18.82 -13.38
C PHE A 240 10.74 -17.51 -13.48
N TRP A 241 9.43 -17.67 -13.42
CA TRP A 241 8.49 -16.55 -13.35
C TRP A 241 7.86 -16.50 -11.97
N LEU A 242 7.57 -15.30 -11.55
CA LEU A 242 6.82 -14.97 -10.30
C LEU A 242 5.61 -14.13 -10.63
N ASP A 243 4.55 -14.31 -9.85
CA ASP A 243 3.38 -13.44 -9.87
C ASP A 243 2.63 -13.48 -8.54
N VAL A 244 1.87 -12.43 -8.25
CA VAL A 244 1.02 -12.28 -7.06
C VAL A 244 1.77 -12.65 -5.77
N VAL A 245 2.94 -12.06 -5.58
CA VAL A 245 3.73 -12.27 -4.36
C VAL A 245 3.15 -11.41 -3.25
N SER A 246 2.66 -12.04 -2.19
CA SER A 246 1.91 -11.42 -1.10
C SER A 246 2.41 -11.90 0.24
N LEU A 247 2.56 -10.98 1.20
CA LEU A 247 3.02 -11.26 2.55
C LEU A 247 2.18 -10.48 3.57
N PHE A 248 1.53 -11.19 4.48
CA PHE A 248 0.74 -10.59 5.55
C PHE A 248 1.25 -11.01 6.91
N PRO A 249 1.20 -10.14 7.94
CA PRO A 249 1.30 -10.61 9.31
C PRO A 249 0.10 -11.51 9.62
N GLU A 250 0.30 -12.60 10.34
CA GLU A 250 -0.80 -13.46 10.81
C GLU A 250 -1.69 -12.69 11.81
N GLY A 251 -1.07 -11.85 12.62
CA GLY A 251 -1.74 -11.00 13.60
C GLY A 251 -2.36 -9.74 13.00
N THR A 252 -3.39 -9.88 12.18
CA THR A 252 -4.17 -8.74 11.67
C THR A 252 -5.21 -8.26 12.69
N TRP A 253 -5.74 -7.06 12.50
CA TRP A 253 -6.81 -6.53 13.35
C TRP A 253 -8.04 -7.44 13.32
N LYS A 254 -8.58 -7.75 14.52
CA LYS A 254 -9.68 -8.74 14.72
C LYS A 254 -9.41 -10.14 14.12
N GLY A 255 -8.17 -10.46 13.75
CA GLY A 255 -7.79 -11.75 13.18
C GLY A 255 -8.37 -12.02 11.79
N ARG A 256 -8.79 -10.99 11.05
CA ARG A 256 -9.30 -11.14 9.69
C ARG A 256 -8.18 -11.54 8.73
N LYS A 257 -8.39 -12.60 7.96
CA LYS A 257 -7.41 -13.03 6.95
C LYS A 257 -7.20 -11.93 5.91
N ASN A 258 -5.93 -11.65 5.60
CA ASN A 258 -5.57 -10.54 4.70
C ASN A 258 -6.23 -9.22 5.14
N GLY A 259 -6.30 -9.02 6.46
CA GLY A 259 -7.04 -7.91 7.07
C GLY A 259 -6.23 -6.64 7.21
N LEU A 260 -6.60 -5.87 8.22
CA LEU A 260 -6.02 -4.55 8.47
C LEU A 260 -4.84 -4.63 9.45
N ARG A 261 -3.99 -3.64 9.41
CA ARG A 261 -2.92 -3.43 10.39
C ARG A 261 -3.52 -3.11 11.76
N PRO A 262 -3.16 -3.86 12.81
CA PRO A 262 -3.77 -3.69 14.14
C PRO A 262 -3.56 -2.30 14.73
N ASP A 263 -2.38 -1.71 14.55
CA ASP A 263 -2.01 -0.40 15.09
C ASP A 263 -2.85 0.72 14.49
N LEU A 264 -3.03 0.73 13.16
CA LEU A 264 -3.81 1.76 12.47
C LEU A 264 -5.32 1.54 12.63
N ALA A 265 -5.79 0.30 12.51
CA ALA A 265 -7.20 -0.02 12.64
C ALA A 265 -7.73 0.29 14.05
N ALA A 266 -6.94 0.02 15.11
CA ALA A 266 -7.30 0.38 16.47
C ALA A 266 -7.41 1.91 16.67
N LEU A 267 -6.58 2.71 16.02
CA LEU A 267 -6.68 4.16 16.05
C LEU A 267 -7.96 4.65 15.36
N VAL A 268 -8.29 4.09 14.19
CA VAL A 268 -9.55 4.42 13.49
C VAL A 268 -10.76 4.01 14.33
N ASP A 269 -10.76 2.82 14.93
CA ASP A 269 -11.81 2.30 15.80
C ASP A 269 -12.00 3.20 17.04
N SER A 270 -10.91 3.72 17.62
CA SER A 270 -10.96 4.61 18.79
C SER A 270 -11.69 5.94 18.54
N LEU A 271 -11.84 6.35 17.28
CA LEU A 271 -12.64 7.51 16.89
C LEU A 271 -14.15 7.24 16.95
N ALA A 272 -14.53 5.97 17.14
CA ALA A 272 -15.91 5.52 17.23
C ALA A 272 -16.82 6.07 16.09
N PRO A 273 -16.43 5.90 14.81
CA PRO A 273 -17.20 6.45 13.70
C PRO A 273 -18.55 5.76 13.58
N ARG A 274 -19.61 6.56 13.38
CA ARG A 274 -20.95 6.00 13.13
C ARG A 274 -21.14 5.52 11.70
N PHE A 275 -20.38 6.10 10.77
CA PHE A 275 -20.32 5.62 9.40
C PHE A 275 -18.90 5.82 8.84
N ILE A 276 -18.56 5.02 7.82
CA ILE A 276 -17.31 5.15 7.08
C ILE A 276 -17.63 5.23 5.58
N ARG A 277 -17.21 6.30 4.95
CA ARG A 277 -17.29 6.49 3.49
C ARG A 277 -15.99 6.01 2.83
N PHE A 278 -16.09 5.14 1.83
CA PHE A 278 -14.96 4.50 1.14
C PHE A 278 -15.32 4.21 -0.33
N PRO A 279 -14.39 4.10 -1.28
CA PRO A 279 -12.93 4.23 -1.18
C PRO A 279 -12.42 5.64 -1.50
N GLY A 280 -13.24 6.63 -1.54
CA GLY A 280 -12.85 8.02 -1.74
C GLY A 280 -13.82 8.81 -2.61
N GLY A 281 -13.33 9.93 -3.14
CA GLY A 281 -14.01 10.81 -4.09
C GLY A 281 -13.30 10.79 -5.43
N SER A 282 -12.22 11.60 -5.59
CA SER A 282 -11.44 11.64 -6.82
C SER A 282 -10.86 10.28 -7.24
N PHE A 283 -10.53 9.44 -6.26
CA PHE A 283 -10.12 8.06 -6.52
C PHE A 283 -11.17 7.26 -7.29
N VAL A 284 -12.45 7.42 -6.93
CA VAL A 284 -13.57 6.72 -7.58
C VAL A 284 -13.90 7.33 -8.94
N GLU A 285 -13.70 8.65 -9.10
CA GLU A 285 -13.95 9.33 -10.37
C GLU A 285 -12.89 8.95 -11.43
N GLY A 286 -11.61 8.83 -11.03
CA GLY A 286 -10.53 8.59 -11.97
C GLY A 286 -10.38 9.69 -13.02
N TYR A 287 -9.57 9.45 -14.05
CA TYR A 287 -9.40 10.37 -15.18
C TYR A 287 -9.57 9.69 -16.54
N THR A 288 -9.75 8.38 -16.59
CA THR A 288 -10.11 7.59 -17.76
C THR A 288 -10.64 6.22 -17.33
N ALA A 289 -11.29 5.50 -18.23
CA ALA A 289 -11.66 4.11 -18.02
C ALA A 289 -10.40 3.28 -17.63
N GLY A 290 -10.53 2.49 -16.57
CA GLY A 290 -9.40 1.70 -16.03
C GLY A 290 -8.51 2.43 -15.03
N THR A 291 -8.82 3.67 -14.61
CA THR A 291 -8.14 4.43 -13.56
C THR A 291 -9.02 4.70 -12.34
N TYR A 292 -10.09 3.94 -12.19
CA TYR A 292 -10.99 3.97 -11.03
C TYR A 292 -11.36 2.53 -10.62
N PRO A 293 -11.71 2.31 -9.33
CA PRO A 293 -12.09 0.99 -8.86
C PRO A 293 -13.44 0.56 -9.42
N ILE A 294 -13.50 -0.65 -9.94
CA ILE A 294 -14.75 -1.32 -10.26
C ILE A 294 -15.03 -2.31 -9.13
N TRP A 295 -16.04 -2.06 -8.30
CA TRP A 295 -16.28 -2.81 -7.08
C TRP A 295 -16.32 -4.34 -7.28
N ARG A 296 -16.85 -4.82 -8.41
CA ARG A 296 -16.89 -6.25 -8.74
C ARG A 296 -15.49 -6.87 -8.92
N GLU A 297 -14.53 -6.07 -9.39
CA GLU A 297 -13.15 -6.50 -9.61
C GLU A 297 -12.33 -6.50 -8.31
N THR A 298 -12.93 -6.08 -7.19
CA THR A 298 -12.32 -6.08 -5.86
C THR A 298 -12.76 -7.27 -5.00
N LEU A 299 -13.55 -8.20 -5.57
CA LEU A 299 -14.06 -9.38 -4.88
C LEU A 299 -13.24 -10.62 -5.23
N GLY A 300 -13.39 -11.66 -4.40
CA GLY A 300 -12.75 -12.96 -4.63
C GLY A 300 -11.29 -13.03 -4.13
N ASP A 301 -10.54 -13.99 -4.64
CA ASP A 301 -9.12 -14.16 -4.28
C ASP A 301 -8.28 -12.97 -4.77
N ILE A 302 -7.28 -12.56 -3.99
CA ILE A 302 -6.42 -11.42 -4.33
C ILE A 302 -5.67 -11.59 -5.65
N SER A 303 -5.47 -12.83 -6.10
CA SER A 303 -4.84 -13.13 -7.40
C SER A 303 -5.74 -12.83 -8.60
N GLU A 304 -7.03 -12.68 -8.38
CA GLU A 304 -8.04 -12.40 -9.41
C GLU A 304 -8.50 -10.94 -9.41
N ARG A 305 -7.94 -10.12 -8.51
CA ARG A 305 -8.28 -8.70 -8.38
C ARG A 305 -7.40 -7.87 -9.30
N LYS A 306 -8.04 -7.12 -10.18
CA LYS A 306 -7.36 -6.31 -11.16
C LYS A 306 -6.63 -5.16 -10.50
N HIS A 307 -5.34 -5.06 -10.78
CA HIS A 307 -4.54 -3.89 -10.45
C HIS A 307 -4.78 -2.76 -11.45
N PHE A 308 -4.76 -1.50 -10.99
CA PHE A 308 -4.88 -0.35 -11.86
C PHE A 308 -4.05 0.84 -11.37
N TRP A 309 -3.69 1.74 -12.30
CA TRP A 309 -3.03 3.00 -12.01
C TRP A 309 -4.06 4.03 -11.60
N ASN A 310 -3.98 4.52 -10.36
CA ASN A 310 -5.00 5.42 -9.82
C ASN A 310 -4.74 6.90 -10.13
N VAL A 311 -5.68 7.75 -9.76
CA VAL A 311 -5.66 9.19 -9.98
C VAL A 311 -4.54 9.91 -9.23
N TRP A 312 -3.97 9.29 -8.21
CA TRP A 312 -2.88 9.82 -7.39
C TRP A 312 -1.49 9.41 -7.90
N ALA A 313 -1.43 8.86 -9.13
CA ALA A 313 -0.20 8.50 -9.83
C ALA A 313 0.60 7.35 -9.22
N TYR A 314 -0.09 6.32 -8.72
CA TYR A 314 0.53 5.05 -8.33
C TYR A 314 -0.44 3.88 -8.55
N GLY A 315 0.08 2.67 -8.46
CA GLY A 315 -0.70 1.45 -8.64
C GLY A 315 -1.51 1.08 -7.41
N THR A 316 -2.75 0.64 -7.60
CA THR A 316 -3.65 0.13 -6.57
C THR A 316 -3.95 -1.33 -6.82
N THR A 317 -3.83 -2.16 -5.78
CA THR A 317 -3.95 -3.61 -5.90
C THR A 317 -5.37 -4.14 -5.75
N ASN A 318 -6.33 -3.30 -5.37
CA ASN A 318 -7.68 -3.71 -4.96
C ASN A 318 -7.68 -4.75 -3.82
N GLY A 319 -6.59 -4.80 -3.04
CA GLY A 319 -6.42 -5.76 -1.95
C GLY A 319 -7.44 -5.53 -0.83
N MET A 320 -7.59 -4.29 -0.36
CA MET A 320 -8.73 -3.88 0.46
C MET A 320 -9.88 -3.49 -0.46
N GLY A 321 -10.68 -4.47 -0.83
CA GLY A 321 -11.83 -4.28 -1.70
C GLY A 321 -13.15 -4.08 -0.95
N TYR A 322 -14.25 -4.27 -1.67
CA TYR A 322 -15.60 -4.10 -1.13
C TYR A 322 -15.88 -5.00 0.08
N HIS A 323 -15.44 -6.27 0.02
CA HIS A 323 -15.66 -7.22 1.12
C HIS A 323 -14.88 -6.83 2.39
N GLU A 324 -13.60 -6.51 2.27
CA GLU A 324 -12.74 -6.11 3.39
C GLU A 324 -13.22 -4.80 4.02
N TYR A 325 -13.75 -3.89 3.20
CA TYR A 325 -14.36 -2.66 3.70
C TYR A 325 -15.63 -2.93 4.53
N LEU A 326 -16.52 -3.82 4.06
CA LEU A 326 -17.71 -4.19 4.84
C LEU A 326 -17.33 -4.87 6.16
N GLN A 327 -16.32 -5.74 6.15
CA GLN A 327 -15.78 -6.36 7.36
C GLN A 327 -15.23 -5.31 8.34
N MET A 328 -14.49 -4.31 7.83
CA MET A 328 -14.00 -3.21 8.65
C MET A 328 -15.14 -2.44 9.32
N CYS A 329 -16.18 -2.09 8.57
CA CYS A 329 -17.35 -1.40 9.13
C CYS A 329 -18.07 -2.25 10.18
N GLU A 330 -18.28 -3.54 9.91
CA GLU A 330 -18.84 -4.49 10.89
C GLU A 330 -18.02 -4.54 12.17
N ASP A 331 -16.70 -4.68 12.04
CA ASP A 331 -15.77 -4.79 13.16
C ASP A 331 -15.69 -3.51 14.01
N MET A 332 -15.95 -2.34 13.43
CA MET A 332 -15.97 -1.02 14.08
C MET A 332 -17.38 -0.60 14.55
N GLY A 333 -18.43 -1.36 14.19
CA GLY A 333 -19.81 -0.99 14.48
C GLY A 333 -20.25 0.27 13.73
N ALA A 334 -19.71 0.51 12.55
CA ALA A 334 -19.96 1.67 11.71
C ALA A 334 -20.84 1.31 10.50
N GLU A 335 -21.74 2.22 10.10
CA GLU A 335 -22.52 2.07 8.88
C GLU A 335 -21.65 2.27 7.63
N PRO A 336 -21.72 1.39 6.62
CA PRO A 336 -20.94 1.52 5.40
C PRO A 336 -21.57 2.49 4.40
N ILE A 337 -20.78 3.41 3.86
CA ILE A 337 -21.13 4.26 2.71
C ILE A 337 -20.13 3.97 1.59
N TYR A 338 -20.48 3.06 0.70
CA TYR A 338 -19.61 2.72 -0.43
C TYR A 338 -19.87 3.60 -1.64
N VAL A 339 -18.81 4.24 -2.15
CA VAL A 339 -18.88 5.14 -3.31
C VAL A 339 -18.52 4.38 -4.58
N ILE A 340 -19.34 4.56 -5.62
CA ILE A 340 -19.09 3.97 -6.94
C ILE A 340 -19.03 5.05 -8.01
N ASN A 341 -18.29 4.77 -9.09
CA ASN A 341 -18.27 5.63 -10.26
C ASN A 341 -19.62 5.53 -10.99
N SER A 342 -20.17 6.68 -11.38
CA SER A 342 -21.43 6.81 -12.11
C SER A 342 -21.25 7.06 -13.61
N GLY A 343 -20.06 6.80 -14.17
CA GLY A 343 -19.74 7.02 -15.57
C GLY A 343 -19.20 8.42 -15.88
N ILE A 344 -18.69 9.14 -14.86
CA ILE A 344 -18.16 10.51 -15.02
C ILE A 344 -16.74 10.57 -14.44
N THR A 345 -15.81 11.16 -15.19
CA THR A 345 -14.47 11.46 -14.69
C THR A 345 -14.49 12.68 -13.77
N SER A 346 -13.44 12.88 -12.99
CA SER A 346 -13.25 14.08 -12.17
C SER A 346 -13.44 15.37 -12.97
N GLN A 347 -14.07 16.37 -12.36
CA GLN A 347 -14.44 17.65 -12.98
C GLN A 347 -13.30 18.32 -13.75
N SER A 348 -12.09 18.19 -13.30
CA SER A 348 -10.88 18.77 -13.92
C SER A 348 -10.20 17.82 -14.91
N ARG A 349 -10.71 16.59 -15.12
CA ARG A 349 -10.03 15.53 -15.85
C ARG A 349 -10.93 14.93 -16.94
N ARG A 350 -11.42 15.80 -17.81
CA ARG A 350 -12.21 15.39 -18.98
C ARG A 350 -11.37 14.61 -20.01
N PRO A 351 -11.92 13.77 -20.86
CA PRO A 351 -13.33 13.67 -21.26
C PRO A 351 -14.18 12.81 -20.31
N ARG A 352 -15.50 12.87 -20.53
CA ARG A 352 -16.44 11.90 -19.98
C ARG A 352 -16.10 10.52 -20.54
N TYR A 353 -16.40 9.47 -19.80
CA TYR A 353 -16.40 8.12 -20.37
C TYR A 353 -17.45 8.09 -21.48
N GLU A 354 -17.04 7.67 -22.66
CA GLU A 354 -17.99 7.24 -23.67
C GLU A 354 -18.43 5.83 -23.29
N ASP A 355 -19.71 5.59 -23.34
CA ASP A 355 -20.36 4.33 -22.98
C ASP A 355 -19.85 3.14 -23.84
#